data_5a0fa9e8fb16bb388dfe780c999cc682
#
_entry.id   5a0fa9e8fb16bb388dfe780c999cc682
#
_cell.length_a   1.000
_cell.length_b   1.000
_cell.length_c   1.000
_cell.angle_alpha   90.00
_cell.angle_beta   90.00
_cell.angle_gamma   90.00
#
_symmetry.space_group_name_H-M   'P 1'
#
loop_
_entity.id
_entity.type
_entity.pdbx_description
1 polymer ?
#
loop_
_entity_poly.entity_id
_entity_poly.type
_entity_poly.pdbx_seq_one_letter_code
_entity_poly.pdbx_strand_id
1 'polypeptide(L)'
;SVPTVHKILKKHGLVKPQKRLRRVKPVYPIFDPENCNEVWSADYKGKFLMGNKIYCHPLTIADSKSRFVFTAKGHYQENFKSAKAEFTKVFRKYGVPKQIHTDNGSPFGSVRAIQRFTRLSYWFIELGITPVFSDPAHPEQNGRHERMHRDLKAACAKPSAYNLKAPQRLLNQFVKEYNHVRAHEALGMKTPSMVHDFPI
;
A
#
# COMPACT_ATOMS: atom_id res chain seq x y z
N SER A 1 -26.06 -32.35 -5.52
CA SER A 1 -25.47 -31.09 -5.00
C SER A 1 -23.99 -31.28 -4.68
N VAL A 2 -23.20 -30.20 -4.72
CA VAL A 2 -21.74 -30.20 -4.40
C VAL A 2 -21.45 -30.86 -3.03
N PRO A 3 -22.22 -30.61 -1.96
CA PRO A 3 -22.01 -31.27 -0.67
C PRO A 3 -22.18 -32.80 -0.72
N THR A 4 -23.09 -33.32 -1.55
CA THR A 4 -23.34 -34.76 -1.70
C THR A 4 -22.16 -35.44 -2.39
N VAL A 5 -21.63 -34.84 -3.46
CA VAL A 5 -20.44 -35.34 -4.18
C VAL A 5 -19.22 -35.37 -3.23
N HIS A 6 -19.01 -34.31 -2.46
CA HIS A 6 -17.92 -34.25 -1.48
C HIS A 6 -18.03 -35.37 -0.42
N LYS A 7 -19.22 -35.63 0.10
CA LYS A 7 -19.46 -36.73 1.07
C LYS A 7 -19.14 -38.10 0.48
N ILE A 8 -19.53 -38.35 -0.75
CA ILE A 8 -19.24 -39.62 -1.45
C ILE A 8 -17.74 -39.78 -1.66
N LEU A 9 -17.08 -38.79 -2.20
CA LEU A 9 -15.61 -38.80 -2.41
C LEU A 9 -14.85 -39.01 -1.10
N LYS A 10 -15.30 -38.38 -0.02
CA LYS A 10 -14.70 -38.55 1.31
C LYS A 10 -14.86 -39.97 1.85
N LYS A 11 -16.04 -40.57 1.64
CA LYS A 11 -16.35 -41.99 2.04
C LYS A 11 -15.43 -42.99 1.34
N HIS A 12 -15.04 -42.70 0.09
CA HIS A 12 -14.13 -43.52 -0.72
C HIS A 12 -12.65 -43.16 -0.59
N GLY A 13 -12.27 -42.33 0.39
CA GLY A 13 -10.87 -41.95 0.61
C GLY A 13 -10.23 -41.05 -0.47
N LEU A 14 -11.02 -40.56 -1.42
CA LEU A 14 -10.55 -39.77 -2.56
C LEU A 14 -10.34 -38.27 -2.22
N VAL A 15 -10.74 -37.85 -1.04
CA VAL A 15 -10.51 -36.50 -0.55
C VAL A 15 -9.33 -36.50 0.39
N LYS A 16 -8.20 -35.90 -0.03
CA LYS A 16 -7.06 -35.69 0.88
C LYS A 16 -7.51 -34.73 1.97
N PRO A 17 -7.30 -35.06 3.28
CA PRO A 17 -7.60 -34.14 4.36
C PRO A 17 -6.77 -32.86 4.14
N GLN A 18 -7.45 -31.73 3.96
CA GLN A 18 -6.76 -30.44 4.04
C GLN A 18 -6.14 -30.33 5.44
N LYS A 19 -4.82 -30.24 5.50
CA LYS A 19 -4.16 -29.83 6.73
C LYS A 19 -4.76 -28.47 7.10
N ARG A 20 -5.54 -28.42 8.20
CA ARG A 20 -5.94 -27.15 8.78
C ARG A 20 -4.64 -26.42 9.08
N LEU A 21 -4.36 -25.38 8.29
CA LEU A 21 -3.34 -24.43 8.66
C LEU A 21 -3.69 -23.99 10.07
N ARG A 22 -2.83 -24.33 11.06
CA ARG A 22 -2.95 -23.73 12.38
C ARG A 22 -3.00 -22.24 12.12
N ARG A 23 -4.06 -21.58 12.57
CA ARG A 23 -4.07 -20.13 12.70
C ARG A 23 -3.03 -19.81 13.76
N VAL A 24 -1.79 -19.68 13.32
CA VAL A 24 -0.77 -19.01 14.12
C VAL A 24 -1.34 -17.62 14.29
N LYS A 25 -1.49 -17.16 15.52
CA LYS A 25 -1.82 -15.75 15.77
C LYS A 25 -0.82 -14.96 14.97
N PRO A 26 -1.25 -14.04 14.08
CA PRO A 26 -0.32 -13.26 13.30
C PRO A 26 0.59 -12.55 14.29
N VAL A 27 1.85 -12.94 14.31
CA VAL A 27 2.91 -12.09 14.86
C VAL A 27 3.08 -11.03 13.80
N TYR A 28 2.37 -9.93 13.97
CA TYR A 28 2.59 -8.77 13.15
C TYR A 28 4.02 -8.32 13.43
N PRO A 29 4.89 -8.16 12.44
CA PRO A 29 5.94 -7.19 12.53
C PRO A 29 5.22 -5.86 12.45
N ILE A 30 4.65 -5.54 13.52
CA ILE A 30 3.87 -4.37 13.65
C ILE A 30 4.91 -3.31 13.89
N PHE A 31 5.20 -2.60 12.85
CA PHE A 31 5.71 -1.27 12.99
C PHE A 31 4.60 -0.49 13.70
N ASP A 32 4.69 -0.41 14.98
CA ASP A 32 3.96 0.57 15.77
C ASP A 32 4.91 1.72 16.04
N PRO A 33 5.10 2.64 15.06
CA PRO A 33 6.02 3.76 15.21
C PRO A 33 5.55 4.62 16.38
N GLU A 34 6.48 5.01 17.21
CA GLU A 34 6.17 5.91 18.33
C GLU A 34 5.92 7.32 17.83
N ASN A 35 6.66 7.75 16.82
CA ASN A 35 6.59 9.11 16.28
C ASN A 35 6.21 9.13 14.79
N CYS A 36 5.71 10.28 14.34
CA CYS A 36 5.54 10.56 12.92
C CYS A 36 6.89 10.53 12.20
N ASN A 37 6.87 10.22 10.92
CA ASN A 37 8.06 10.15 10.06
C ASN A 37 9.10 9.07 10.43
N GLU A 38 8.81 8.17 11.35
CA GLU A 38 9.68 7.01 11.59
C GLU A 38 9.52 5.95 10.51
N VAL A 39 8.28 5.57 10.21
CA VAL A 39 7.95 4.54 9.23
C VAL A 39 6.92 5.07 8.25
N TRP A 40 7.30 5.14 6.99
CA TRP A 40 6.34 5.36 5.92
C TRP A 40 5.97 4.07 5.24
N SER A 41 4.76 4.00 4.72
CA SER A 41 4.29 2.90 3.89
C SER A 41 4.05 3.38 2.46
N ALA A 42 4.42 2.56 1.49
CA ALA A 42 4.22 2.89 0.08
C ALA A 42 3.78 1.67 -0.73
N ASP A 43 2.86 1.90 -1.66
CA ASP A 43 2.28 0.82 -2.46
C ASP A 43 1.65 1.33 -3.76
N TYR A 44 1.65 0.47 -4.81
CA TYR A 44 1.01 0.68 -6.10
C TYR A 44 -0.34 -0.06 -6.23
N LYS A 45 -0.99 -0.40 -5.16
CA LYS A 45 -2.25 -1.14 -5.24
C LYS A 45 -3.43 -0.34 -5.80
N GLY A 46 -4.37 -1.09 -6.36
CA GLY A 46 -5.65 -0.52 -6.77
C GLY A 46 -5.70 0.02 -8.19
N LYS A 47 -4.86 -0.51 -9.10
CA LYS A 47 -4.95 -0.15 -10.53
C LYS A 47 -6.39 -0.25 -11.03
N PHE A 48 -6.80 0.71 -11.83
CA PHE A 48 -8.11 0.74 -12.48
C PHE A 48 -7.98 1.11 -13.95
N LEU A 49 -8.92 0.58 -14.76
CA LEU A 49 -8.93 0.81 -16.20
C LEU A 49 -9.54 2.19 -16.48
N MET A 50 -8.83 2.98 -17.27
CA MET A 50 -9.32 4.27 -17.78
C MET A 50 -10.13 4.07 -19.06
N GLY A 51 -10.86 5.10 -19.50
CA GLY A 51 -11.70 5.06 -20.70
C GLY A 51 -10.95 4.83 -22.01
N ASN A 52 -9.65 5.15 -22.05
CA ASN A 52 -8.74 4.83 -23.17
C ASN A 52 -8.19 3.40 -23.13
N LYS A 53 -8.73 2.51 -22.30
CA LYS A 53 -8.31 1.11 -22.09
C LYS A 53 -6.88 0.95 -21.54
N ILE A 54 -6.29 2.00 -21.00
CA ILE A 54 -4.98 1.95 -20.32
C ILE A 54 -5.22 1.94 -18.80
N TYR A 55 -4.40 1.19 -18.06
CA TYR A 55 -4.48 1.19 -16.61
C TYR A 55 -3.83 2.42 -15.98
N CYS A 56 -4.49 2.97 -14.98
CA CYS A 56 -3.89 3.89 -14.02
C CYS A 56 -3.38 3.07 -12.82
N HIS A 57 -2.13 3.31 -12.45
CA HIS A 57 -1.46 2.69 -11.30
C HIS A 57 -1.16 3.77 -10.26
N PRO A 58 -2.01 3.98 -9.26
CA PRO A 58 -1.77 4.97 -8.22
C PRO A 58 -0.64 4.52 -7.30
N LEU A 59 0.41 5.32 -7.18
CA LEU A 59 1.39 5.22 -6.11
C LEU A 59 0.89 6.02 -4.92
N THR A 60 0.79 5.39 -3.77
CA THR A 60 0.48 6.05 -2.50
C THR A 60 1.67 5.98 -1.57
N ILE A 61 1.93 7.08 -0.85
CA ILE A 61 2.96 7.17 0.19
C ILE A 61 2.30 7.80 1.41
N ALA A 62 2.39 7.15 2.55
CA ALA A 62 1.72 7.59 3.78
C ALA A 62 2.58 7.34 5.02
N ASP A 63 2.43 8.19 6.02
CA ASP A 63 3.00 7.97 7.35
C ASP A 63 2.22 6.88 8.11
N SER A 64 2.94 5.94 8.70
CA SER A 64 2.33 4.80 9.38
C SER A 64 1.76 5.17 10.75
N LYS A 65 2.28 6.19 11.43
CA LYS A 65 1.79 6.66 12.73
C LYS A 65 0.52 7.49 12.59
N SER A 66 0.64 8.62 11.93
CA SER A 66 -0.45 9.59 11.75
C SER A 66 -1.46 9.18 10.68
N ARG A 67 -1.12 8.20 9.82
CA ARG A 67 -1.87 7.83 8.60
C ARG A 67 -1.96 8.94 7.57
N PHE A 68 -1.18 10.00 7.71
CA PHE A 68 -1.15 11.10 6.77
C PHE A 68 -0.66 10.62 5.40
N VAL A 69 -1.45 10.83 4.37
CA VAL A 69 -1.12 10.47 2.99
C VAL A 69 -0.38 11.65 2.36
N PHE A 70 0.93 11.48 2.11
CA PHE A 70 1.76 12.51 1.48
C PHE A 70 1.40 12.72 0.02
N THR A 71 1.11 11.63 -0.68
CA THR A 71 0.76 11.64 -2.09
C THR A 71 -0.08 10.42 -2.50
N ALA A 72 -0.93 10.63 -3.50
CA ALA A 72 -1.54 9.59 -4.32
C ALA A 72 -1.33 10.00 -5.78
N LYS A 73 -0.33 9.42 -6.44
CA LYS A 73 0.08 9.80 -7.81
C LYS A 73 -0.24 8.70 -8.80
N GLY A 74 -1.09 9.03 -9.80
CA GLY A 74 -1.39 8.12 -10.90
C GLY A 74 -0.23 8.01 -11.89
N HIS A 75 0.11 6.77 -12.25
CA HIS A 75 1.12 6.44 -13.25
C HIS A 75 0.53 5.50 -14.30
N TYR A 76 1.09 5.49 -15.51
CA TYR A 76 0.76 4.50 -16.54
C TYR A 76 1.41 3.14 -16.29
N GLN A 77 2.51 3.11 -15.55
CA GLN A 77 3.29 1.92 -15.26
C GLN A 77 3.95 2.02 -13.87
N GLU A 78 4.11 0.86 -13.25
CA GLU A 78 4.86 0.70 -12.01
C GLU A 78 6.33 0.51 -12.36
N ASN A 79 7.14 1.57 -12.27
CA ASN A 79 8.56 1.51 -12.61
C ASN A 79 9.43 2.38 -11.69
N PHE A 80 10.72 2.09 -11.68
CA PHE A 80 11.72 2.79 -10.87
C PHE A 80 11.73 4.30 -11.10
N LYS A 81 11.71 4.75 -12.37
CA LYS A 81 11.88 6.18 -12.71
C LYS A 81 10.74 7.02 -12.16
N SER A 82 9.49 6.58 -12.35
CA SER A 82 8.31 7.29 -11.87
C SER A 82 8.19 7.24 -10.34
N ALA A 83 8.48 6.10 -9.72
CA ALA A 83 8.51 5.97 -8.27
C ALA A 83 9.57 6.88 -7.65
N LYS A 84 10.83 6.82 -8.12
CA LYS A 84 11.92 7.68 -7.63
C LYS A 84 11.59 9.16 -7.75
N ALA A 85 11.02 9.59 -8.87
CA ALA A 85 10.63 10.99 -9.08
C ALA A 85 9.58 11.45 -8.05
N GLU A 86 8.60 10.62 -7.74
CA GLU A 86 7.56 10.98 -6.77
C GLU A 86 8.09 10.95 -5.33
N PHE A 87 8.88 9.94 -4.94
CA PHE A 87 9.56 9.93 -3.65
C PHE A 87 10.46 11.14 -3.46
N THR A 88 11.22 11.55 -4.49
CA THR A 88 12.07 12.74 -4.41
C THR A 88 11.26 14.01 -4.10
N LYS A 89 10.06 14.17 -4.69
CA LYS A 89 9.18 15.31 -4.38
C LYS A 89 8.68 15.26 -2.94
N VAL A 90 8.27 14.09 -2.49
CA VAL A 90 7.77 13.89 -1.13
C VAL A 90 8.88 14.13 -0.13
N PHE A 91 10.09 13.58 -0.34
CA PHE A 91 11.25 13.78 0.54
C PHE A 91 11.69 15.25 0.64
N ARG A 92 11.67 15.98 -0.48
CA ARG A 92 11.99 17.41 -0.47
C ARG A 92 10.99 18.24 0.34
N LYS A 93 9.74 17.80 0.40
CA LYS A 93 8.68 18.57 1.08
C LYS A 93 8.52 18.17 2.56
N TYR A 94 8.70 16.90 2.88
CA TYR A 94 8.35 16.34 4.19
C TYR A 94 9.53 15.71 4.93
N GLY A 95 10.75 15.75 4.36
CA GLY A 95 11.91 15.05 4.89
C GLY A 95 11.90 13.56 4.50
N VAL A 96 12.86 12.82 5.05
CA VAL A 96 13.03 11.38 4.82
C VAL A 96 12.67 10.60 6.07
N PRO A 97 11.98 9.44 5.95
CA PRO A 97 11.70 8.59 7.11
C PRO A 97 12.92 7.75 7.50
N LYS A 98 12.87 7.14 8.68
CA LYS A 98 13.87 6.14 9.08
C LYS A 98 13.69 4.84 8.28
N GLN A 99 12.44 4.47 7.98
CA GLN A 99 12.10 3.22 7.29
C GLN A 99 10.99 3.43 6.26
N ILE A 100 11.01 2.64 5.19
CA ILE A 100 9.92 2.56 4.21
C ILE A 100 9.45 1.11 4.13
N HIS A 101 8.20 0.88 4.51
CA HIS A 101 7.52 -0.40 4.39
C HIS A 101 6.79 -0.51 3.05
N THR A 102 7.06 -1.57 2.31
CA THR A 102 6.47 -1.84 0.99
C THR A 102 6.08 -3.30 0.85
N ASP A 103 5.35 -3.62 -0.21
CA ASP A 103 5.20 -5.00 -0.64
C ASP A 103 6.48 -5.54 -1.31
N ASN A 104 6.45 -6.84 -1.70
CA ASN A 104 7.56 -7.49 -2.41
C ASN A 104 7.47 -7.32 -3.94
N GLY A 105 6.56 -6.49 -4.44
CA GLY A 105 6.34 -6.26 -5.86
C GLY A 105 7.28 -5.21 -6.44
N SER A 106 7.54 -5.32 -7.76
CA SER A 106 8.25 -4.27 -8.50
C SER A 106 7.43 -2.96 -8.44
N PRO A 107 8.10 -1.79 -8.30
CA PRO A 107 9.54 -1.54 -8.28
C PRO A 107 10.22 -1.61 -6.91
N PHE A 108 9.48 -1.91 -5.84
CA PHE A 108 9.98 -1.86 -4.46
C PHE A 108 10.85 -3.05 -4.10
N GLY A 109 10.33 -4.26 -4.33
CA GLY A 109 10.99 -5.51 -4.05
C GLY A 109 11.03 -6.44 -5.27
N SER A 110 11.82 -7.50 -5.18
CA SER A 110 11.85 -8.56 -6.18
C SER A 110 12.13 -9.90 -5.53
N VAL A 111 11.18 -10.83 -5.65
CA VAL A 111 11.32 -12.20 -5.11
C VAL A 111 12.52 -12.94 -5.74
N ARG A 112 12.95 -12.49 -6.93
CA ARG A 112 14.07 -13.11 -7.69
C ARG A 112 15.44 -12.49 -7.39
N ALA A 113 15.47 -11.33 -6.72
CA ALA A 113 16.72 -10.66 -6.41
C ALA A 113 17.33 -11.16 -5.10
N ILE A 114 18.65 -11.08 -4.99
CA ILE A 114 19.36 -11.36 -3.73
C ILE A 114 18.83 -10.40 -2.67
N GLN A 115 18.40 -10.96 -1.53
CA GLN A 115 17.80 -10.20 -0.42
C GLN A 115 16.59 -9.34 -0.82
N ARG A 116 15.94 -9.64 -1.96
CA ARG A 116 14.76 -8.94 -2.52
C ARG A 116 14.99 -7.49 -2.93
N PHE A 117 16.22 -6.96 -2.88
CA PHE A 117 16.50 -5.57 -3.21
C PHE A 117 16.37 -5.27 -4.70
N THR A 118 15.81 -4.11 -5.00
CA THR A 118 15.69 -3.51 -6.32
C THR A 118 16.54 -2.24 -6.41
N ARG A 119 16.61 -1.62 -7.59
CA ARG A 119 17.26 -0.31 -7.75
C ARG A 119 16.63 0.76 -6.85
N LEU A 120 15.33 0.66 -6.55
CA LEU A 120 14.64 1.62 -5.68
C LEU A 120 15.00 1.40 -4.22
N SER A 121 15.04 0.15 -3.75
CA SER A 121 15.46 -0.17 -2.39
C SER A 121 16.92 0.20 -2.13
N TYR A 122 17.82 -0.03 -3.10
CA TYR A 122 19.20 0.45 -2.99
C TYR A 122 19.28 1.96 -2.87
N TRP A 123 18.51 2.70 -3.67
CA TRP A 123 18.45 4.14 -3.56
C TRP A 123 17.91 4.62 -2.21
N PHE A 124 16.98 3.91 -1.59
CA PHE A 124 16.55 4.20 -0.22
C PHE A 124 17.70 4.04 0.78
N ILE A 125 18.47 2.96 0.66
CA ILE A 125 19.64 2.70 1.52
C ILE A 125 20.69 3.79 1.36
N GLU A 126 20.98 4.25 0.15
CA GLU A 126 21.90 5.38 -0.13
C GLU A 126 21.46 6.67 0.58
N LEU A 127 20.15 6.85 0.81
CA LEU A 127 19.59 7.98 1.57
C LEU A 127 19.52 7.75 3.08
N GLY A 128 20.04 6.63 3.58
CA GLY A 128 19.97 6.25 5.00
C GLY A 128 18.62 5.70 5.44
N ILE A 129 17.73 5.36 4.48
CA ILE A 129 16.41 4.81 4.76
C ILE A 129 16.47 3.29 4.73
N THR A 130 15.95 2.62 5.75
CA THR A 130 15.87 1.16 5.79
C THR A 130 14.61 0.69 5.03
N PRO A 131 14.76 -0.03 3.89
CA PRO A 131 13.63 -0.65 3.21
C PRO A 131 13.19 -1.89 3.99
N VAL A 132 11.88 -2.00 4.21
CA VAL A 132 11.26 -3.14 4.89
C VAL A 132 10.18 -3.72 3.99
N PHE A 133 10.18 -5.04 3.84
CA PHE A 133 9.25 -5.73 2.96
C PHE A 133 8.25 -6.55 3.79
N SER A 134 6.98 -6.54 3.36
CA SER A 134 5.98 -7.45 3.91
C SER A 134 6.40 -8.91 3.73
N ASP A 135 6.04 -9.77 4.67
CA ASP A 135 6.24 -11.21 4.48
C ASP A 135 5.34 -11.74 3.37
N PRO A 136 5.83 -12.67 2.53
CA PRO A 136 5.02 -13.33 1.53
C PRO A 136 3.79 -14.01 2.15
N ALA A 137 2.63 -13.84 1.54
CA ALA A 137 1.36 -14.41 1.98
C ALA A 137 0.83 -13.89 3.34
N HIS A 138 1.29 -12.71 3.80
CA HIS A 138 0.82 -12.04 5.00
C HIS A 138 0.14 -10.69 4.66
N PRO A 139 -1.02 -10.69 4.00
CA PRO A 139 -1.72 -9.46 3.60
C PRO A 139 -2.16 -8.61 4.80
N GLU A 140 -2.34 -9.23 5.97
CA GLU A 140 -2.70 -8.53 7.21
C GLU A 140 -1.65 -7.50 7.65
N GLN A 141 -0.39 -7.66 7.27
CA GLN A 141 0.68 -6.71 7.55
C GLN A 141 0.47 -5.37 6.82
N ASN A 142 -0.33 -5.37 5.76
CA ASN A 142 -0.64 -4.18 4.96
C ASN A 142 -2.14 -3.77 5.05
N GLY A 143 -2.89 -4.32 6.01
CA GLY A 143 -4.34 -4.12 6.12
C GLY A 143 -4.77 -2.66 6.28
N ARG A 144 -3.91 -1.80 6.85
CA ARG A 144 -4.13 -0.34 6.94
C ARG A 144 -4.14 0.29 5.54
N HIS A 145 -3.19 -0.08 4.70
CA HIS A 145 -3.07 0.35 3.31
C HIS A 145 -4.19 -0.19 2.43
N GLU A 146 -4.56 -1.45 2.60
CA GLU A 146 -5.64 -2.08 1.84
C GLU A 146 -6.98 -1.37 2.02
N ARG A 147 -7.30 -0.96 3.24
CA ARG A 147 -8.53 -0.20 3.51
C ARG A 147 -8.51 1.15 2.81
N MET A 148 -7.40 1.90 2.91
CA MET A 148 -7.23 3.17 2.22
C MET A 148 -7.33 3.00 0.70
N HIS A 149 -6.70 1.97 0.13
CA HIS A 149 -6.75 1.70 -1.32
C HIS A 149 -8.13 1.33 -1.82
N ARG A 150 -8.91 0.61 -1.04
CA ARG A 150 -10.32 0.32 -1.37
C ARG A 150 -11.12 1.60 -1.49
N ASP A 151 -10.95 2.50 -0.53
CA ASP A 151 -11.66 3.78 -0.50
C ASP A 151 -11.19 4.71 -1.63
N LEU A 152 -9.88 4.76 -1.89
CA LEU A 152 -9.28 5.48 -3.00
C LEU A 152 -9.80 4.98 -4.36
N LYS A 153 -9.88 3.67 -4.56
CA LYS A 153 -10.42 3.09 -5.78
C LYS A 153 -11.90 3.42 -5.97
N ALA A 154 -12.70 3.35 -4.90
CA ALA A 154 -14.11 3.73 -4.95
C ALA A 154 -14.29 5.20 -5.34
N ALA A 155 -13.44 6.11 -4.83
CA ALA A 155 -13.51 7.54 -5.13
C ALA A 155 -13.00 7.91 -6.54
N CYS A 156 -12.03 7.15 -7.09
CA CYS A 156 -11.28 7.58 -8.28
C CYS A 156 -11.54 6.74 -9.54
N ALA A 157 -12.16 5.56 -9.43
CA ALA A 157 -12.37 4.67 -10.57
C ALA A 157 -13.57 5.05 -11.45
N LYS A 158 -14.44 5.93 -11.01
CA LYS A 158 -15.64 6.36 -11.74
C LYS A 158 -15.79 7.89 -11.64
N PRO A 159 -16.16 8.58 -12.74
CA PRO A 159 -16.30 8.08 -14.11
C PRO A 159 -14.96 7.76 -14.77
N SER A 160 -14.97 6.86 -15.76
CA SER A 160 -13.77 6.51 -16.53
C SER A 160 -13.22 7.71 -17.29
N ALA A 161 -11.98 8.08 -17.01
CA ALA A 161 -11.30 9.19 -17.67
C ALA A 161 -10.39 8.73 -18.81
N TYR A 162 -10.28 9.51 -19.88
CA TYR A 162 -9.46 9.18 -21.05
C TYR A 162 -7.94 9.43 -20.86
N ASN A 163 -7.54 10.14 -19.82
CA ASN A 163 -6.13 10.44 -19.52
C ASN A 163 -5.90 10.59 -18.01
N LEU A 164 -4.64 10.65 -17.57
CA LEU A 164 -4.28 10.76 -16.14
C LEU A 164 -4.67 12.08 -15.47
N LYS A 165 -5.03 13.14 -16.22
CA LYS A 165 -5.33 14.46 -15.60
C LYS A 165 -6.59 14.40 -14.72
N ALA A 166 -7.65 13.77 -15.20
CA ALA A 166 -8.89 13.68 -14.44
C ALA A 166 -8.78 12.73 -13.22
N PRO A 167 -8.27 11.48 -13.35
CA PRO A 167 -7.99 10.66 -12.17
C PRO A 167 -7.06 11.35 -11.17
N GLN A 168 -6.05 12.09 -11.63
CA GLN A 168 -5.15 12.81 -10.72
C GLN A 168 -5.87 13.88 -9.90
N ARG A 169 -6.86 14.57 -10.48
CA ARG A 169 -7.69 15.52 -9.70
C ARG A 169 -8.46 14.80 -8.58
N LEU A 170 -9.06 13.65 -8.90
CA LEU A 170 -9.79 12.85 -7.93
C LEU A 170 -8.85 12.28 -6.84
N LEU A 171 -7.65 11.81 -7.23
CA LEU A 171 -6.63 11.36 -6.29
C LEU A 171 -6.21 12.49 -5.35
N ASN A 172 -6.00 13.70 -5.86
CA ASN A 172 -5.65 14.87 -5.04
C ASN A 172 -6.80 15.26 -4.10
N GLN A 173 -8.04 15.23 -4.58
CA GLN A 173 -9.22 15.48 -3.76
C GLN A 173 -9.35 14.43 -2.65
N PHE A 174 -9.18 13.15 -2.99
CA PHE A 174 -9.19 12.07 -2.01
C PHE A 174 -8.14 12.30 -0.92
N VAL A 175 -6.89 12.63 -1.28
CA VAL A 175 -5.83 12.92 -0.31
C VAL A 175 -6.20 14.06 0.61
N LYS A 176 -6.78 15.14 0.06
CA LYS A 176 -7.24 16.28 0.86
C LYS A 176 -8.33 15.89 1.84
N GLU A 177 -9.36 15.20 1.38
CA GLU A 177 -10.46 14.73 2.23
C GLU A 177 -10.00 13.73 3.28
N TYR A 178 -9.15 12.78 2.89
CA TYR A 178 -8.60 11.76 3.79
C TYR A 178 -7.79 12.39 4.92
N ASN A 179 -6.94 13.36 4.61
CA ASN A 179 -6.04 13.97 5.59
C ASN A 179 -6.74 14.99 6.49
N HIS A 180 -7.71 15.76 5.98
CA HIS A 180 -8.22 16.93 6.68
C HIS A 180 -9.68 16.83 7.13
N VAL A 181 -10.45 15.90 6.58
CA VAL A 181 -11.88 15.78 6.85
C VAL A 181 -12.24 14.47 7.53
N ARG A 182 -11.60 13.37 7.08
CA ARG A 182 -11.95 12.04 7.55
C ARG A 182 -11.38 11.77 8.94
N ALA A 183 -12.28 11.57 9.91
CA ALA A 183 -11.92 11.11 11.24
C ALA A 183 -11.55 9.60 11.22
N HIS A 184 -10.53 9.22 11.99
CA HIS A 184 -10.06 7.86 12.11
C HIS A 184 -10.21 7.34 13.53
N GLU A 185 -10.94 6.26 13.71
CA GLU A 185 -11.15 5.63 15.03
C GLU A 185 -9.81 5.33 15.74
N ALA A 186 -8.84 4.74 15.01
CA ALA A 186 -7.52 4.43 15.55
C ALA A 186 -6.63 5.66 15.84
N LEU A 187 -7.09 6.87 15.51
CA LEU A 187 -6.46 8.14 15.90
C LEU A 187 -7.31 8.88 16.95
N GLY A 188 -8.20 8.17 17.66
CA GLY A 188 -9.12 8.78 18.60
C GLY A 188 -10.09 9.75 17.94
N MET A 189 -10.61 9.39 16.77
CA MET A 189 -11.51 10.21 15.95
C MET A 189 -10.90 11.52 15.44
N LYS A 190 -9.57 11.66 15.47
CA LYS A 190 -8.86 12.78 14.85
C LYS A 190 -8.62 12.53 13.36
N THR A 191 -8.41 13.61 12.61
CA THR A 191 -7.95 13.50 11.22
C THR A 191 -6.42 13.28 11.16
N PRO A 192 -5.87 12.66 10.10
CA PRO A 192 -4.43 12.50 9.95
C PRO A 192 -3.62 13.80 10.09
N SER A 193 -4.14 14.91 9.56
CA SER A 193 -3.48 16.21 9.64
C SER A 193 -3.42 16.81 11.05
N MET A 194 -4.32 16.39 11.96
CA MET A 194 -4.28 16.81 13.37
C MET A 194 -3.24 16.04 14.18
N VAL A 195 -2.79 14.90 13.67
CA VAL A 195 -1.86 14.00 14.37
C VAL A 195 -0.46 14.06 13.76
N HIS A 196 -0.35 14.44 12.50
CA HIS A 196 0.93 14.47 11.80
C HIS A 196 1.76 15.70 12.19
N ASP A 197 2.98 15.44 12.70
CA ASP A 197 3.95 16.49 12.96
C ASP A 197 4.72 16.78 11.69
N PHE A 198 4.58 18.00 11.18
CA PHE A 198 5.34 18.47 10.04
C PHE A 198 6.74 18.91 10.52
N PRO A 199 7.82 18.54 9.82
CA PRO A 199 9.13 19.09 10.13
C PRO A 199 9.10 20.60 9.96
N ILE A 200 9.63 21.30 10.96
CA ILE A 200 9.78 22.76 10.99
C ILE A 200 10.85 23.18 9.99
#